data_90f056346eb0929cbf1709ac92019389
#
_entry.id   90f056346eb0929cbf1709ac92019389
#
_cell.length_a   1.000
_cell.length_b   1.000
_cell.length_c   1.000
_cell.angle_alpha   90.00
_cell.angle_beta   90.00
_cell.angle_gamma   90.00
#
_symmetry.space_group_name_H-M   'P 1'
#
loop_
_entity.id
_entity.type
_entity.pdbx_description
1 polymer ?
#
loop_
_entity_poly.entity_id
_entity_poly.type
_entity_poly.pdbx_seq_one_letter_code
_entity_poly.pdbx_strand_id
1 'polypeptide(L)'
;MAKQVWRGGNMLYPLPAVMVSCASAAGEKNIVTVAWAGTVCTNPPMLSISLRPERHSYGLIRESGEFVVNLVTRRLWCGVRSGRDYDKWAECGLTPAPAAKLELAPAIAESPVSIECRVRDVLELGSHHLFLADVAAVQVEEPLLDERGRLDLGRAGLVAYSHGEYLELGRRLGSFGYSVRKRPERGARGGRGSKGGRGQRQR
;
A
#
# COMPACT_ATOMS: atom_id res chain seq x y z
N MET A 1 7.82 -9.12 30.97
CA MET A 1 6.91 -9.92 30.11
C MET A 1 7.71 -11.10 29.57
N ALA A 2 7.20 -12.33 29.72
CA ALA A 2 7.86 -13.53 29.17
C ALA A 2 7.46 -13.69 27.68
N LYS A 3 8.44 -14.06 26.85
CA LYS A 3 8.21 -14.42 25.44
C LYS A 3 8.32 -15.94 25.30
N GLN A 4 7.46 -16.50 24.46
CA GLN A 4 7.57 -17.90 24.05
C GLN A 4 8.29 -18.00 22.71
N VAL A 5 9.09 -19.06 22.55
CA VAL A 5 9.79 -19.34 21.28
C VAL A 5 8.89 -20.19 20.41
N TRP A 6 8.59 -19.72 19.21
CA TRP A 6 7.86 -20.46 18.20
C TRP A 6 8.79 -20.94 17.08
N ARG A 7 8.35 -21.95 16.33
CA ARG A 7 9.04 -22.36 15.11
C ARG A 7 9.05 -21.21 14.07
N GLY A 8 10.02 -21.23 13.16
CA GLY A 8 10.07 -20.25 12.06
C GLY A 8 8.78 -20.23 11.24
N GLY A 9 8.33 -19.05 10.85
CA GLY A 9 7.09 -18.83 10.10
C GLY A 9 6.95 -17.39 9.61
N ASN A 10 5.91 -17.13 8.82
CA ASN A 10 5.62 -15.84 8.21
C ASN A 10 4.94 -14.93 9.23
N MET A 11 5.73 -14.12 9.94
CA MET A 11 5.25 -13.26 11.03
C MET A 11 5.52 -11.77 10.81
N LEU A 12 5.94 -11.39 9.61
CA LEU A 12 6.09 -9.97 9.26
C LEU A 12 4.73 -9.38 8.87
N TYR A 13 4.08 -8.72 9.81
CA TYR A 13 2.78 -8.07 9.64
C TYR A 13 2.78 -6.69 10.31
N PRO A 14 1.92 -5.73 9.89
CA PRO A 14 1.00 -5.82 8.76
C PRO A 14 1.72 -5.69 7.41
N LEU A 15 1.09 -6.22 6.36
CA LEU A 15 1.55 -6.12 4.97
C LEU A 15 0.58 -5.25 4.16
N PRO A 16 1.00 -4.63 3.05
CA PRO A 16 0.06 -4.03 2.13
C PRO A 16 -0.83 -5.12 1.53
N ALA A 17 -2.11 -4.82 1.34
CA ALA A 17 -2.96 -5.59 0.46
C ALA A 17 -3.02 -4.86 -0.88
N VAL A 18 -2.68 -5.54 -1.98
CA VAL A 18 -2.69 -4.94 -3.32
C VAL A 18 -3.37 -5.86 -4.32
N MET A 19 -3.94 -5.28 -5.37
CA MET A 19 -4.37 -6.02 -6.54
C MET A 19 -3.34 -5.82 -7.64
N VAL A 20 -2.80 -6.92 -8.15
CA VAL A 20 -1.86 -6.92 -9.25
C VAL A 20 -2.62 -7.26 -10.53
N SER A 21 -2.69 -6.33 -11.46
CA SER A 21 -3.25 -6.54 -12.79
C SER A 21 -2.14 -6.80 -13.81
N CYS A 22 -2.42 -7.66 -14.76
CA CYS A 22 -1.50 -8.10 -15.80
C CYS A 22 -2.26 -8.49 -17.06
N ALA A 23 -1.53 -8.61 -18.17
CA ALA A 23 -2.07 -9.12 -19.42
C ALA A 23 -1.00 -9.90 -20.19
N SER A 24 -1.44 -10.78 -21.09
CA SER A 24 -0.61 -11.42 -22.11
C SER A 24 -0.56 -10.57 -23.38
N ALA A 25 0.37 -10.88 -24.27
CA ALA A 25 0.43 -10.30 -25.61
C ALA A 25 -0.83 -10.61 -26.45
N ALA A 26 -1.52 -11.70 -26.17
CA ALA A 26 -2.79 -12.05 -26.81
C ALA A 26 -3.99 -11.24 -26.28
N GLY A 27 -3.79 -10.35 -25.30
CA GLY A 27 -4.84 -9.48 -24.73
C GLY A 27 -5.63 -10.11 -23.58
N GLU A 28 -5.26 -11.30 -23.12
CA GLU A 28 -5.83 -11.90 -21.93
C GLU A 28 -5.44 -11.10 -20.69
N LYS A 29 -6.42 -10.67 -19.88
CA LYS A 29 -6.20 -9.84 -18.70
C LYS A 29 -6.61 -10.57 -17.44
N ASN A 30 -5.84 -10.41 -16.37
CA ASN A 30 -6.19 -10.97 -15.07
C ASN A 30 -5.80 -10.03 -13.91
N ILE A 31 -6.40 -10.31 -12.75
CA ILE A 31 -6.11 -9.64 -11.47
C ILE A 31 -5.81 -10.71 -10.42
N VAL A 32 -4.82 -10.46 -9.58
CA VAL A 32 -4.53 -11.30 -8.42
C VAL A 32 -4.31 -10.43 -7.18
N THR A 33 -4.93 -10.81 -6.05
CA THR A 33 -4.66 -10.16 -4.76
C THR A 33 -3.34 -10.68 -4.19
N VAL A 34 -2.46 -9.77 -3.81
CA VAL A 34 -1.13 -10.05 -3.28
C VAL A 34 -0.92 -9.28 -1.97
N ALA A 35 -0.42 -9.98 -0.95
CA ALA A 35 0.07 -9.37 0.28
C ALA A 35 1.60 -9.45 0.40
N TRP A 36 2.23 -10.38 -0.32
CA TRP A 36 3.69 -10.47 -0.41
C TRP A 36 4.21 -9.47 -1.44
N ALA A 37 4.12 -8.18 -1.10
CA ALA A 37 4.57 -7.06 -1.92
C ALA A 37 5.32 -6.05 -1.07
N GLY A 38 6.31 -5.37 -1.64
CA GLY A 38 7.06 -4.36 -0.90
C GLY A 38 7.99 -3.54 -1.78
N THR A 39 8.25 -2.29 -1.34
CA THR A 39 9.29 -1.44 -1.92
C THR A 39 10.66 -1.98 -1.54
N VAL A 40 11.57 -2.11 -2.49
CA VAL A 40 12.91 -2.66 -2.26
C VAL A 40 14.05 -1.67 -2.52
N CYS A 41 13.82 -0.66 -3.37
CA CYS A 41 14.81 0.38 -3.66
C CYS A 41 14.15 1.71 -3.94
N THR A 42 14.82 2.82 -3.57
CA THR A 42 14.33 4.19 -3.81
C THR A 42 14.94 4.80 -5.05
N ASN A 43 16.20 4.49 -5.35
CA ASN A 43 16.90 5.01 -6.52
C ASN A 43 17.82 3.91 -7.10
N PRO A 44 17.45 3.30 -8.26
CA PRO A 44 16.20 3.49 -8.97
C PRO A 44 14.98 3.01 -8.15
N PRO A 45 13.76 3.53 -8.42
CA PRO A 45 12.57 3.10 -7.71
C PRO A 45 12.19 1.67 -8.12
N MET A 46 12.12 0.77 -7.14
CA MET A 46 11.85 -0.65 -7.37
C MET A 46 10.95 -1.22 -6.29
N LEU A 47 10.15 -2.19 -6.69
CA LEU A 47 9.35 -3.01 -5.78
C LEU A 47 9.45 -4.49 -6.12
N SER A 48 8.95 -5.32 -5.24
CA SER A 48 8.81 -6.76 -5.47
C SER A 48 7.40 -7.24 -5.17
N ILE A 49 6.98 -8.28 -5.87
CA ILE A 49 5.83 -9.10 -5.54
C ILE A 49 6.25 -10.58 -5.54
N SER A 50 5.66 -11.39 -4.65
CA SER A 50 5.89 -12.83 -4.68
C SER A 50 4.60 -13.55 -5.04
N LEU A 51 4.67 -14.39 -6.07
CA LEU A 51 3.55 -15.17 -6.57
C LEU A 51 3.90 -16.66 -6.57
N ARG A 52 2.90 -17.48 -6.35
CA ARG A 52 3.02 -18.93 -6.57
C ARG A 52 2.94 -19.24 -8.06
N PRO A 53 3.79 -20.13 -8.59
CA PRO A 53 3.81 -20.49 -10.02
C PRO A 53 2.46 -21.01 -10.56
N GLU A 54 1.66 -21.66 -9.71
CA GLU A 54 0.34 -22.17 -10.09
C GLU A 54 -0.74 -21.10 -10.26
N ARG A 55 -0.48 -19.85 -9.85
CA ARG A 55 -1.42 -18.74 -10.06
C ARG A 55 -1.49 -18.35 -11.52
N HIS A 56 -2.69 -18.13 -12.02
CA HIS A 56 -2.92 -17.77 -13.42
C HIS A 56 -2.14 -16.52 -13.86
N SER A 57 -2.11 -15.47 -13.03
CA SER A 57 -1.31 -14.25 -13.29
C SER A 57 0.20 -14.49 -13.38
N TYR A 58 0.73 -15.57 -12.80
CA TYR A 58 2.15 -15.87 -12.85
C TYR A 58 2.65 -16.00 -14.30
N GLY A 59 1.97 -16.83 -15.09
CA GLY A 59 2.30 -17.04 -16.51
C GLY A 59 2.20 -15.75 -17.32
N LEU A 60 1.12 -14.99 -17.13
CA LEU A 60 0.89 -13.74 -17.84
C LEU A 60 1.98 -12.70 -17.56
N ILE A 61 2.40 -12.54 -16.28
CA ILE A 61 3.47 -11.62 -15.90
C ILE A 61 4.83 -12.12 -16.39
N ARG A 62 5.08 -13.43 -16.35
CA ARG A 62 6.33 -14.01 -16.84
C ARG A 62 6.51 -13.83 -18.34
N GLU A 63 5.42 -13.92 -19.11
CA GLU A 63 5.39 -13.73 -20.56
C GLU A 63 5.53 -12.26 -20.95
N SER A 64 4.70 -11.39 -20.37
CA SER A 64 4.65 -9.97 -20.74
C SER A 64 5.81 -9.15 -20.16
N GLY A 65 6.38 -9.58 -19.05
CA GLY A 65 7.35 -8.77 -18.29
C GLY A 65 6.75 -7.53 -17.63
N GLU A 66 5.42 -7.42 -17.58
CA GLU A 66 4.72 -6.23 -17.09
C GLU A 66 3.62 -6.58 -16.08
N PHE A 67 3.43 -5.71 -15.10
CA PHE A 67 2.29 -5.73 -14.20
C PHE A 67 2.03 -4.35 -13.58
N VAL A 68 0.82 -4.14 -13.08
CA VAL A 68 0.47 -2.94 -12.33
C VAL A 68 0.08 -3.32 -10.91
N VAL A 69 0.67 -2.67 -9.91
CA VAL A 69 0.27 -2.80 -8.51
C VAL A 69 -0.76 -1.71 -8.21
N ASN A 70 -2.00 -2.11 -7.94
CA ASN A 70 -3.10 -1.22 -7.64
C ASN A 70 -3.37 -1.26 -6.14
N LEU A 71 -3.33 -0.10 -5.46
CA LEU A 71 -3.58 -0.02 -4.03
C LEU A 71 -5.05 -0.27 -3.72
N VAL A 72 -5.31 -1.03 -2.65
CA VAL A 72 -6.64 -1.52 -2.28
C VAL A 72 -7.24 -0.67 -1.18
N THR A 73 -8.52 -0.34 -1.34
CA THR A 73 -9.34 0.33 -0.34
C THR A 73 -10.43 -0.63 0.17
N ARG A 74 -11.16 -0.25 1.22
CA ARG A 74 -12.29 -1.04 1.72
C ARG A 74 -13.40 -1.28 0.69
N ARG A 75 -13.47 -0.47 -0.37
CA ARG A 75 -14.47 -0.57 -1.45
C ARG A 75 -13.96 -1.33 -2.66
N LEU A 76 -12.65 -1.53 -2.75
CA LEU A 76 -11.98 -2.12 -3.88
C LEU A 76 -11.39 -3.46 -3.48
N TRP A 77 -11.96 -4.55 -3.96
CA TRP A 77 -11.52 -5.91 -3.67
C TRP A 77 -11.80 -6.86 -4.83
N CYS A 78 -11.03 -7.92 -4.94
CA CYS A 78 -11.38 -9.05 -5.81
C CYS A 78 -11.27 -10.36 -5.01
N GLY A 79 -12.13 -11.33 -5.35
CA GLY A 79 -12.23 -12.59 -4.65
C GLY A 79 -11.00 -13.48 -4.79
N VAL A 80 -11.03 -14.65 -4.13
CA VAL A 80 -9.95 -15.66 -4.12
C VAL A 80 -10.02 -16.65 -5.27
N ARG A 81 -11.02 -16.57 -6.15
CA ARG A 81 -11.20 -17.49 -7.29
C ARG A 81 -10.09 -17.31 -8.32
N SER A 82 -9.80 -18.39 -9.05
CA SER A 82 -8.81 -18.36 -10.13
C SER A 82 -9.34 -17.57 -11.34
N GLY A 83 -8.49 -16.75 -11.96
CA GLY A 83 -8.82 -16.07 -13.21
C GLY A 83 -8.87 -16.98 -14.43
N ARG A 84 -8.55 -18.29 -14.30
CA ARG A 84 -8.76 -19.27 -15.36
C ARG A 84 -10.23 -19.55 -15.62
N ASP A 85 -11.04 -19.52 -14.56
CA ASP A 85 -12.44 -19.95 -14.58
C ASP A 85 -13.40 -18.80 -14.21
N TYR A 86 -12.88 -17.59 -14.02
CA TYR A 86 -13.63 -16.47 -13.43
C TYR A 86 -13.11 -15.12 -13.90
N ASP A 87 -13.92 -14.41 -14.64
CA ASP A 87 -13.60 -13.04 -15.07
C ASP A 87 -13.73 -12.06 -13.90
N LYS A 88 -12.61 -11.76 -13.27
CA LYS A 88 -12.57 -10.84 -12.12
C LYS A 88 -12.88 -9.39 -12.48
N TRP A 89 -12.66 -8.98 -13.71
CA TRP A 89 -13.00 -7.65 -14.16
C TRP A 89 -14.51 -7.44 -14.16
N ALA A 90 -15.22 -8.33 -14.83
CA ALA A 90 -16.67 -8.28 -14.90
C ALA A 90 -17.34 -8.53 -13.54
N GLU A 91 -16.95 -9.59 -12.87
CA GLU A 91 -17.62 -10.06 -11.64
C GLU A 91 -17.35 -9.19 -10.41
N CYS A 92 -16.23 -8.48 -10.38
CA CYS A 92 -15.92 -7.53 -9.30
C CYS A 92 -16.25 -6.08 -9.68
N GLY A 93 -16.81 -5.85 -10.87
CA GLY A 93 -17.14 -4.50 -11.35
C GLY A 93 -15.92 -3.60 -11.49
N LEU A 94 -14.79 -4.17 -11.96
CA LEU A 94 -13.54 -3.47 -12.13
C LEU A 94 -13.33 -3.13 -13.61
N THR A 95 -12.81 -1.93 -13.87
CA THR A 95 -12.59 -1.41 -15.21
C THR A 95 -11.10 -1.37 -15.53
N PRO A 96 -10.64 -2.05 -16.61
CA PRO A 96 -9.26 -1.91 -17.04
C PRO A 96 -9.05 -0.52 -17.64
N ALA A 97 -8.05 0.20 -17.11
CA ALA A 97 -7.62 1.51 -17.60
C ALA A 97 -6.25 1.40 -18.28
N PRO A 98 -5.96 2.22 -19.29
CA PRO A 98 -4.65 2.21 -19.94
C PRO A 98 -3.56 2.62 -18.95
N ALA A 99 -2.42 1.94 -19.00
CA ALA A 99 -1.20 2.34 -18.33
C ALA A 99 -0.55 3.54 -19.08
N ALA A 100 0.21 4.35 -18.36
CA ALA A 100 0.90 5.49 -18.95
C ALA A 100 2.23 5.10 -19.64
N LYS A 101 2.87 4.02 -19.17
CA LYS A 101 4.21 3.59 -19.63
C LYS A 101 4.31 2.12 -20.00
N LEU A 102 3.32 1.29 -19.66
CA LEU A 102 3.27 -0.12 -20.04
C LEU A 102 2.44 -0.29 -21.31
N GLU A 103 2.71 -1.38 -22.03
CA GLU A 103 2.04 -1.67 -23.29
C GLU A 103 0.88 -2.65 -23.12
N LEU A 104 1.03 -3.61 -22.22
CA LEU A 104 0.12 -4.74 -22.07
C LEU A 104 -0.69 -4.68 -20.77
N ALA A 105 -0.02 -4.50 -19.63
CA ALA A 105 -0.66 -4.58 -18.32
C ALA A 105 -1.52 -3.34 -18.03
N PRO A 106 -2.86 -3.51 -17.83
CA PRO A 106 -3.74 -2.38 -17.53
C PRO A 106 -3.68 -2.01 -16.05
N ALA A 107 -3.93 -0.74 -15.74
CA ALA A 107 -4.31 -0.31 -14.40
C ALA A 107 -5.77 -0.69 -14.10
N ILE A 108 -6.19 -0.55 -12.83
CA ILE A 108 -7.58 -0.66 -12.40
C ILE A 108 -8.11 0.75 -12.19
N ALA A 109 -9.13 1.16 -12.95
CA ALA A 109 -9.65 2.53 -12.93
C ALA A 109 -10.14 2.96 -11.53
N GLU A 110 -10.67 2.03 -10.75
CA GLU A 110 -11.21 2.28 -9.40
C GLU A 110 -10.12 2.32 -8.32
N SER A 111 -8.84 2.07 -8.68
CA SER A 111 -7.73 2.13 -7.72
C SER A 111 -7.26 3.57 -7.52
N PRO A 112 -7.12 4.05 -6.27
CA PRO A 112 -6.66 5.42 -6.01
C PRO A 112 -5.20 5.66 -6.41
N VAL A 113 -4.40 4.60 -6.48
CA VAL A 113 -3.00 4.65 -6.92
C VAL A 113 -2.65 3.37 -7.65
N SER A 114 -2.12 3.50 -8.86
CA SER A 114 -1.63 2.40 -9.68
C SER A 114 -0.14 2.58 -9.97
N ILE A 115 0.67 1.58 -9.65
CA ILE A 115 2.12 1.59 -9.79
C ILE A 115 2.49 0.65 -10.93
N GLU A 116 2.97 1.19 -12.02
CA GLU A 116 3.33 0.48 -13.24
C GLU A 116 4.74 -0.09 -13.13
N CYS A 117 4.87 -1.38 -13.42
CA CYS A 117 6.09 -2.12 -13.15
C CYS A 117 6.56 -2.93 -14.37
N ARG A 118 7.86 -2.85 -14.66
CA ARG A 118 8.55 -3.77 -15.59
C ARG A 118 9.40 -4.74 -14.81
N VAL A 119 9.21 -6.02 -15.07
CA VAL A 119 9.98 -7.09 -14.44
C VAL A 119 11.45 -6.96 -14.82
N ARG A 120 12.32 -6.89 -13.82
CA ARG A 120 13.78 -6.88 -14.00
C ARG A 120 14.35 -8.27 -13.82
N ASP A 121 13.88 -8.99 -12.82
CA ASP A 121 14.39 -10.31 -12.46
C ASP A 121 13.31 -11.15 -11.77
N VAL A 122 13.47 -12.47 -11.79
CA VAL A 122 12.57 -13.42 -11.12
C VAL A 122 13.40 -14.43 -10.35
N LEU A 123 13.27 -14.41 -9.01
CA LEU A 123 13.98 -15.32 -8.12
C LEU A 123 13.04 -16.45 -7.68
N GLU A 124 13.46 -17.69 -7.91
CA GLU A 124 12.73 -18.88 -7.53
C GLU A 124 13.06 -19.27 -6.08
N LEU A 125 12.10 -19.06 -5.16
CA LEU A 125 12.31 -19.21 -3.71
C LEU A 125 11.55 -20.41 -3.11
N GLY A 126 11.23 -21.41 -3.91
CA GLY A 126 10.42 -22.56 -3.48
C GLY A 126 8.93 -22.35 -3.77
N SER A 127 8.05 -22.28 -2.76
CA SER A 127 6.61 -22.15 -2.99
C SER A 127 6.17 -20.85 -3.67
N HIS A 128 7.01 -19.83 -3.66
CA HIS A 128 6.78 -18.54 -4.30
C HIS A 128 8.01 -18.14 -5.11
N HIS A 129 7.77 -17.50 -6.24
CA HIS A 129 8.79 -16.82 -7.02
C HIS A 129 8.64 -15.31 -6.81
N LEU A 130 9.75 -14.63 -6.53
CA LEU A 130 9.79 -13.19 -6.32
C LEU A 130 10.10 -12.49 -7.64
N PHE A 131 9.16 -11.66 -8.09
CA PHE A 131 9.36 -10.75 -9.21
C PHE A 131 9.94 -9.45 -8.67
N LEU A 132 11.16 -9.13 -9.04
CA LEU A 132 11.77 -7.83 -8.81
C LEU A 132 11.49 -6.95 -10.02
N ALA A 133 10.98 -5.74 -9.80
CA ALA A 133 10.55 -4.87 -10.89
C ALA A 133 10.94 -3.42 -10.69
N ASP A 134 11.25 -2.76 -11.80
CA ASP A 134 11.43 -1.31 -11.88
C ASP A 134 10.05 -0.65 -11.92
N VAL A 135 9.88 0.44 -11.18
CA VAL A 135 8.69 1.28 -11.25
C VAL A 135 8.83 2.23 -12.43
N ALA A 136 8.02 2.01 -13.47
CA ALA A 136 8.03 2.79 -14.70
C ALA A 136 7.22 4.08 -14.60
N ALA A 137 6.09 4.05 -13.88
CA ALA A 137 5.23 5.20 -13.60
C ALA A 137 4.35 4.95 -12.37
N VAL A 138 3.77 6.02 -11.84
CA VAL A 138 2.73 5.96 -10.81
C VAL A 138 1.59 6.87 -11.23
N GLN A 139 0.39 6.31 -11.35
CA GLN A 139 -0.85 7.04 -11.56
C GLN A 139 -1.53 7.27 -10.21
N VAL A 140 -2.07 8.45 -9.99
CA VAL A 140 -2.70 8.85 -8.72
C VAL A 140 -3.99 9.60 -9.02
N GLU A 141 -5.06 9.32 -8.27
CA GLU A 141 -6.29 10.09 -8.36
C GLU A 141 -6.06 11.56 -7.92
N GLU A 142 -6.52 12.51 -8.71
CA GLU A 142 -6.42 13.96 -8.41
C GLU A 142 -6.93 14.34 -7.03
N PRO A 143 -8.05 13.79 -6.51
CA PRO A 143 -8.54 14.11 -5.18
C PRO A 143 -7.56 13.76 -4.03
N LEU A 144 -6.55 12.94 -4.28
CA LEU A 144 -5.50 12.63 -3.31
C LEU A 144 -4.36 13.65 -3.29
N LEU A 145 -4.32 14.57 -4.24
CA LEU A 145 -3.35 15.65 -4.28
C LEU A 145 -3.86 16.88 -3.51
N ASP A 146 -2.98 17.52 -2.75
CA ASP A 146 -3.28 18.81 -2.16
C ASP A 146 -3.10 19.95 -3.18
N GLU A 147 -3.46 21.19 -2.81
CA GLU A 147 -3.33 22.40 -3.65
C GLU A 147 -1.90 22.65 -4.16
N ARG A 148 -0.90 22.02 -3.56
CA ARG A 148 0.52 22.10 -3.94
C ARG A 148 0.99 20.85 -4.71
N GLY A 149 0.08 19.98 -5.13
CA GLY A 149 0.37 18.74 -5.84
C GLY A 149 1.03 17.65 -4.98
N ARG A 150 0.97 17.72 -3.63
CA ARG A 150 1.52 16.70 -2.75
C ARG A 150 0.49 15.63 -2.47
N LEU A 151 0.91 14.38 -2.58
CA LEU A 151 0.08 13.20 -2.34
C LEU A 151 -0.25 13.04 -0.83
N ASP A 152 -1.54 12.93 -0.51
CA ASP A 152 -2.04 12.56 0.81
C ASP A 152 -2.70 11.16 0.78
N LEU A 153 -1.88 10.12 0.90
CA LEU A 153 -2.34 8.73 0.95
C LEU A 153 -3.24 8.43 2.16
N GLY A 154 -3.20 9.25 3.21
CA GLY A 154 -4.09 9.10 4.36
C GLY A 154 -5.57 9.24 4.01
N ARG A 155 -5.89 9.94 2.90
CA ARG A 155 -7.25 10.13 2.39
C ARG A 155 -7.76 8.97 1.53
N ALA A 156 -6.87 8.10 1.07
CA ALA A 156 -7.23 7.00 0.15
C ALA A 156 -8.03 5.88 0.83
N GLY A 157 -8.00 5.76 2.17
CA GLY A 157 -8.69 4.68 2.88
C GLY A 157 -8.12 3.30 2.58
N LEU A 158 -6.78 3.22 2.54
CA LEU A 158 -6.07 1.98 2.24
C LEU A 158 -6.27 0.93 3.33
N VAL A 159 -6.13 -0.33 2.95
CA VAL A 159 -6.20 -1.48 3.85
C VAL A 159 -4.84 -2.18 3.98
N ALA A 160 -4.64 -2.84 5.13
CA ALA A 160 -3.50 -3.70 5.39
C ALA A 160 -3.97 -5.14 5.61
N TYR A 161 -3.11 -6.10 5.27
CA TYR A 161 -3.30 -7.51 5.57
C TYR A 161 -2.50 -7.90 6.82
N SER A 162 -3.14 -8.55 7.78
CA SER A 162 -2.49 -9.02 8.99
C SER A 162 -3.03 -10.38 9.40
N HIS A 163 -2.21 -11.41 9.27
CA HIS A 163 -2.45 -12.77 9.77
C HIS A 163 -3.85 -13.35 9.43
N GLY A 164 -4.26 -13.21 8.16
CA GLY A 164 -5.55 -13.73 7.68
C GLY A 164 -6.69 -12.72 7.64
N GLU A 165 -6.46 -11.51 8.16
CA GLU A 165 -7.46 -10.45 8.25
C GLU A 165 -7.06 -9.22 7.43
N TYR A 166 -8.06 -8.45 6.97
CA TYR A 166 -7.89 -7.14 6.34
C TYR A 166 -8.31 -6.06 7.31
N LEU A 167 -7.44 -5.08 7.52
CA LEU A 167 -7.63 -4.01 8.50
C LEU A 167 -7.55 -2.64 7.83
N GLU A 168 -8.41 -1.72 8.23
CA GLU A 168 -8.27 -0.31 7.86
C GLU A 168 -7.07 0.31 8.58
N LEU A 169 -6.38 1.24 7.90
CA LEU A 169 -5.36 2.05 8.54
C LEU A 169 -6.04 3.03 9.49
N GLY A 170 -5.62 3.03 10.74
CA GLY A 170 -6.20 3.84 11.78
C GLY A 170 -5.71 5.30 11.79
N ARG A 171 -5.91 5.97 12.92
CA ARG A 171 -5.54 7.36 13.12
C ARG A 171 -4.05 7.62 12.88
N ARG A 172 -3.73 8.69 12.17
CA ARG A 172 -2.35 9.16 11.98
C ARG A 172 -1.66 9.41 13.32
N LEU A 173 -0.51 8.80 13.54
CA LEU A 173 0.29 8.95 14.77
C LEU A 173 1.22 10.17 14.69
N GLY A 174 1.74 10.48 13.52
CA GLY A 174 2.68 11.57 13.31
C GLY A 174 3.27 11.59 11.90
N SER A 175 4.22 12.48 11.65
CA SER A 175 5.02 12.54 10.43
C SER A 175 6.38 11.90 10.65
N PHE A 176 7.16 11.73 9.58
CA PHE A 176 8.54 11.23 9.66
C PHE A 176 9.34 11.96 10.76
N GLY A 177 10.03 11.21 11.59
CA GLY A 177 10.78 11.72 12.74
C GLY A 177 9.94 12.10 13.97
N TYR A 178 8.62 11.84 14.01
CA TYR A 178 7.78 12.20 15.18
C TYR A 178 8.24 11.53 16.50
N SER A 179 8.82 10.34 16.45
CA SER A 179 9.26 9.60 17.63
C SER A 179 10.51 10.19 18.30
N VAL A 180 11.32 10.96 17.57
CA VAL A 180 12.55 11.60 18.08
C VAL A 180 12.38 13.10 18.38
N ARG A 181 11.20 13.68 18.10
CA ARG A 181 10.91 15.07 18.46
C ARG A 181 10.79 15.19 19.98
N LYS A 182 11.60 16.06 20.59
CA LYS A 182 11.43 16.41 22.00
C LYS A 182 10.01 16.89 22.23
N ARG A 183 9.29 16.28 23.17
CA ARG A 183 8.00 16.82 23.63
C ARG A 183 8.28 18.22 24.16
N PRO A 184 7.51 19.26 23.76
CA PRO A 184 7.61 20.56 24.44
C PRO A 184 7.34 20.30 25.92
N GLU A 185 8.24 20.77 26.79
CA GLU A 185 8.03 20.73 28.23
C GLU A 185 6.67 21.36 28.52
N ARG A 186 5.80 20.63 29.19
CA ARG A 186 4.55 21.19 29.70
C ARG A 186 4.96 22.32 30.65
N GLY A 187 4.87 23.56 30.17
CA GLY A 187 5.16 24.74 30.97
C GLY A 187 4.49 24.61 32.32
N ALA A 188 5.29 24.71 33.38
CA ALA A 188 4.81 24.82 34.74
C ALA A 188 3.72 25.89 34.76
N ARG A 189 2.51 25.51 35.14
CA ARG A 189 1.43 26.47 35.41
C ARG A 189 1.96 27.39 36.48
N GLY A 190 2.35 28.62 36.08
CA GLY A 190 2.72 29.69 36.99
C GLY A 190 1.58 29.92 37.96
N GLY A 191 1.83 29.62 39.23
CA GLY A 191 0.94 29.98 40.32
C GLY A 191 0.73 31.49 40.34
N ARG A 192 -0.48 31.93 40.03
CA ARG A 192 -0.90 33.31 40.34
C ARG A 192 -0.97 33.46 41.85
N GLY A 193 0.11 33.98 42.43
CA GLY A 193 0.09 34.46 43.80
C GLY A 193 -0.91 35.61 43.95
N SER A 194 -1.95 35.38 44.70
CA SER A 194 -2.86 36.39 45.19
C SER A 194 -2.10 37.29 46.18
N LYS A 195 -1.75 38.49 45.78
CA LYS A 195 -1.37 39.57 46.74
C LYS A 195 -2.62 40.31 47.13
N GLY A 196 -3.09 40.04 48.35
CA GLY A 196 -4.06 40.82 49.04
C GLY A 196 -3.48 42.23 49.34
N GLY A 197 -4.11 43.26 48.81
CA GLY A 197 -3.85 44.66 49.15
C GLY A 197 -4.84 45.06 50.22
N ARG A 198 -4.35 45.24 51.45
CA ARG A 198 -5.06 45.91 52.54
C ARG A 198 -5.22 47.39 52.23
N GLY A 199 -6.41 47.86 52.46
CA GLY A 199 -6.75 49.29 52.39
C GLY A 199 -6.09 50.18 53.43
N GLN A 200 -6.00 51.42 53.10
CA GLN A 200 -5.96 52.51 54.07
C GLN A 200 -6.85 53.66 53.62
N ARG A 201 -7.85 53.97 54.47
CA ARG A 201 -8.63 55.18 54.47
C ARG A 201 -7.76 56.33 55.03
N GLN A 202 -7.90 57.49 54.50
CA GLN A 202 -7.87 58.85 55.16
C GLN A 202 -7.85 59.91 54.03
N ARG A 203 -8.55 60.80 53.94
CA ARG A 203 -9.54 61.79 54.51
C ARG A 203 -10.17 62.55 53.34
#